data_35d30f0c1e56c58d9ee517d2cbdcb5c4
#
_entry.id   35d30f0c1e56c58d9ee517d2cbdcb5c4
#
_cell.length_a   1.000
_cell.length_b   1.000
_cell.length_c   1.000
_cell.angle_alpha   90.00
_cell.angle_beta   90.00
_cell.angle_gamma   90.00
#
_symmetry.space_group_name_H-M   'P 1'
#
loop_
_entity.id
_entity.type
_entity.pdbx_description
1 polymer ?
#
loop_
_entity_poly.entity_id
_entity_poly.type
_entity_poly.pdbx_seq_one_letter_code
_entity_poly.pdbx_strand_id
1 'polypeptide(L)'
;MLSWLLGKKRQKKCSHMDGLVPVEPSSPDSCPSCVEMGDTWVNLRLCLSCGHVGCCDASKNKHASKHAAETEHPIIQSYQPGEAWRYCYPHDRNIPDADRPARS
;
A
#
# COMPACT_ATOMS: atom_id res chain seq x y z
N MET A 1 -11.03 24.33 -4.97
CA MET A 1 -11.61 23.41 -5.50
C MET A 1 -11.42 23.22 -6.91
N LEU A 2 -11.56 24.14 -7.74
CA LEU A 2 -11.33 23.93 -9.12
C LEU A 2 -9.91 23.56 -9.40
N SER A 3 -9.00 24.02 -8.60
CA SER A 3 -7.63 23.73 -8.90
C SER A 3 -7.31 22.24 -8.79
N TRP A 4 -7.93 21.54 -7.90
CA TRP A 4 -7.63 20.14 -7.81
C TRP A 4 -8.24 19.37 -8.97
N LEU A 5 -9.31 19.88 -9.54
CA LEU A 5 -9.88 19.23 -10.68
C LEU A 5 -8.94 19.40 -11.86
N LEU A 6 -8.36 20.56 -12.00
CA LEU A 6 -7.43 20.77 -13.06
C LEU A 6 -6.22 19.91 -12.89
N GLY A 7 -5.73 19.79 -11.68
CA GLY A 7 -4.61 18.96 -11.43
C GLY A 7 -4.87 17.53 -11.78
N LYS A 8 -6.11 17.08 -11.49
CA LYS A 8 -6.45 15.79 -11.75
C LYS A 8 -6.35 15.45 -13.19
N LYS A 9 -6.64 16.31 -14.06
CA LYS A 9 -6.58 16.04 -15.41
C LYS A 9 -5.22 15.68 -15.86
N ARG A 10 -4.21 16.18 -15.24
CA ARG A 10 -2.94 15.93 -15.65
C ARG A 10 -2.39 14.64 -15.23
N GLN A 11 -2.96 13.91 -14.35
CA GLN A 11 -2.48 12.65 -13.89
C GLN A 11 -1.02 12.66 -13.59
N LYS A 12 -0.61 13.61 -12.82
CA LYS A 12 0.75 13.65 -12.43
C LYS A 12 1.15 12.53 -11.54
N LYS A 13 2.42 12.36 -11.38
CA LYS A 13 2.99 11.42 -10.49
C LYS A 13 2.38 11.56 -9.12
N CYS A 14 2.19 10.48 -8.43
CA CYS A 14 1.59 10.48 -7.11
C CYS A 14 2.56 11.02 -6.08
N SER A 15 2.20 12.14 -5.46
CA SER A 15 3.08 12.75 -4.47
C SER A 15 3.20 11.95 -3.20
N HIS A 16 2.29 11.02 -2.95
CA HIS A 16 2.38 10.18 -1.76
C HIS A 16 3.57 9.23 -1.81
N MET A 17 4.14 9.05 -2.99
CA MET A 17 5.34 8.23 -3.12
C MET A 17 6.60 8.99 -2.73
N ASP A 18 6.53 10.31 -2.67
CA ASP A 18 7.70 11.12 -2.38
C ASP A 18 8.14 10.92 -0.94
N GLY A 19 9.41 10.82 -0.75
CA GLY A 19 9.94 10.69 0.60
C GLY A 19 9.91 9.30 1.20
N LEU A 20 9.38 8.33 0.48
CA LEU A 20 9.38 6.97 1.00
C LEU A 20 10.78 6.39 0.93
N VAL A 21 11.15 5.64 1.95
CA VAL A 21 12.44 4.98 1.99
C VAL A 21 12.22 3.49 2.13
N PRO A 22 13.21 2.66 1.86
CA PRO A 22 13.04 1.22 1.99
C PRO A 22 12.61 0.84 3.38
N VAL A 23 11.72 -0.12 3.50
CA VAL A 23 11.22 -0.58 4.79
C VAL A 23 11.49 -2.06 4.94
N GLU A 24 11.53 -2.49 6.20
CA GLU A 24 11.71 -3.89 6.52
C GLU A 24 10.34 -4.50 6.76
N PRO A 25 9.95 -5.52 6.02
CA PRO A 25 8.63 -6.12 6.23
C PRO A 25 8.51 -6.73 7.62
N SER A 26 7.36 -6.57 8.24
CA SER A 26 7.13 -7.09 9.57
C SER A 26 7.02 -8.62 9.58
N SER A 27 6.83 -9.22 8.41
CA SER A 27 6.77 -10.67 8.30
C SER A 27 7.19 -11.05 6.89
N PRO A 28 7.88 -12.18 6.71
CA PRO A 28 8.28 -12.59 5.37
C PRO A 28 7.13 -13.20 4.58
N ASP A 29 6.17 -13.80 5.23
CA ASP A 29 5.16 -14.57 4.50
C ASP A 29 3.82 -14.72 5.21
N SER A 30 3.49 -13.88 6.14
CA SER A 30 2.21 -14.02 6.84
C SER A 30 1.64 -12.66 7.21
N CYS A 31 0.38 -12.65 7.59
CA CYS A 31 -0.26 -11.48 8.18
C CYS A 31 -0.16 -11.65 9.69
N PRO A 32 0.75 -10.96 10.36
CA PRO A 32 0.94 -11.17 11.80
C PRO A 32 -0.34 -10.97 12.60
N SER A 33 -1.17 -10.02 12.19
CA SER A 33 -2.43 -9.79 12.89
C SER A 33 -3.40 -10.96 12.76
N CYS A 34 -3.44 -11.58 11.58
CA CYS A 34 -4.27 -12.76 11.40
C CYS A 34 -3.74 -13.93 12.21
N VAL A 35 -2.43 -14.10 12.22
CA VAL A 35 -1.81 -15.18 12.99
C VAL A 35 -2.17 -15.01 14.46
N GLU A 36 -2.07 -13.79 14.95
CA GLU A 36 -2.35 -13.51 16.33
C GLU A 36 -3.79 -13.83 16.72
N MET A 37 -4.74 -13.61 15.84
CA MET A 37 -6.12 -13.88 16.13
C MET A 37 -6.58 -15.26 15.63
N GLY A 38 -5.65 -16.06 15.12
CA GLY A 38 -5.97 -17.42 14.68
C GLY A 38 -6.77 -17.45 13.39
N ASP A 39 -6.59 -16.49 12.54
CA ASP A 39 -7.37 -16.41 11.30
C ASP A 39 -6.47 -16.58 10.09
N THR A 40 -7.09 -16.63 8.91
CA THR A 40 -6.36 -16.81 7.66
C THR A 40 -6.52 -15.58 6.79
N TRP A 41 -5.83 -15.58 5.66
CA TRP A 41 -5.85 -14.45 4.74
C TRP A 41 -5.76 -14.95 3.30
N VAL A 42 -6.09 -14.05 2.36
CA VAL A 42 -6.02 -14.40 0.95
C VAL A 42 -4.65 -13.99 0.37
N ASN A 43 -4.35 -12.69 0.38
CA ASN A 43 -3.07 -12.20 -0.09
C ASN A 43 -2.51 -11.20 0.89
N LEU A 44 -1.25 -10.81 0.71
CA LEU A 44 -0.58 -9.89 1.61
C LEU A 44 -0.22 -8.59 0.93
N ARG A 45 -0.16 -7.53 1.72
CA ARG A 45 0.21 -6.20 1.26
C ARG A 45 1.24 -5.61 2.21
N LEU A 46 2.17 -4.86 1.67
CA LEU A 46 3.25 -4.25 2.43
C LEU A 46 3.04 -2.75 2.51
N CYS A 47 3.02 -2.21 3.72
CA CYS A 47 2.92 -0.76 3.91
C CYS A 47 4.28 -0.15 3.62
N LEU A 48 4.35 0.74 2.66
CA LEU A 48 5.64 1.32 2.27
C LEU A 48 6.13 2.40 3.22
N SER A 49 5.31 2.82 4.17
CA SER A 49 5.75 3.81 5.14
C SER A 49 6.45 3.16 6.33
N CYS A 50 6.01 1.99 6.76
CA CYS A 50 6.57 1.39 7.97
C CYS A 50 6.88 -0.09 7.89
N GLY A 51 6.56 -0.75 6.79
CA GLY A 51 6.86 -2.17 6.65
C GLY A 51 5.82 -3.12 7.20
N HIS A 52 4.68 -2.59 7.68
CA HIS A 52 3.62 -3.46 8.19
C HIS A 52 3.11 -4.37 7.09
N VAL A 53 3.03 -5.67 7.35
CA VAL A 53 2.48 -6.62 6.41
C VAL A 53 1.08 -6.97 6.90
N GLY A 54 0.09 -6.77 6.05
CA GLY A 54 -1.29 -7.05 6.41
C GLY A 54 -2.01 -7.73 5.27
N CYS A 55 -3.19 -8.29 5.55
CA CYS A 55 -3.93 -9.01 4.54
C CYS A 55 -4.73 -8.05 3.66
N CYS A 56 -5.01 -8.51 2.44
CA CYS A 56 -5.66 -7.67 1.43
C CYS A 56 -7.16 -7.55 1.67
N ASP A 57 -7.81 -6.70 0.86
CA ASP A 57 -9.23 -6.46 0.99
C ASP A 57 -10.10 -7.66 0.60
N ALA A 58 -9.54 -8.64 -0.09
CA ALA A 58 -10.27 -9.87 -0.35
C ALA A 58 -10.24 -10.78 0.86
N SER A 59 -9.41 -10.47 1.84
CA SER A 59 -9.31 -11.24 3.07
C SER A 59 -10.42 -10.81 4.02
N LYS A 60 -10.77 -11.71 4.93
CA LYS A 60 -11.81 -11.44 5.88
C LYS A 60 -11.54 -10.23 6.75
N ASN A 61 -10.32 -10.08 7.19
CA ASN A 61 -9.98 -9.04 8.17
C ASN A 61 -9.44 -7.74 7.58
N LYS A 62 -9.00 -7.73 6.36
CA LYS A 62 -8.54 -6.51 5.67
C LYS A 62 -7.56 -5.69 6.50
N HIS A 63 -6.56 -6.36 7.08
CA HIS A 63 -5.64 -5.69 7.98
C HIS A 63 -4.82 -4.59 7.30
N ALA A 64 -4.50 -4.74 6.02
CA ALA A 64 -3.73 -3.72 5.33
C ALA A 64 -4.50 -2.41 5.24
N SER A 65 -5.78 -2.48 4.87
CA SER A 65 -6.60 -1.29 4.77
C SER A 65 -6.88 -0.67 6.13
N LYS A 66 -7.06 -1.52 7.14
CA LYS A 66 -7.30 -1.01 8.48
C LYS A 66 -6.06 -0.29 8.98
N HIS A 67 -4.88 -0.84 8.70
CA HIS A 67 -3.63 -0.20 9.09
C HIS A 67 -3.48 1.16 8.42
N ALA A 68 -3.78 1.23 7.13
CA ALA A 68 -3.67 2.49 6.41
C ALA A 68 -4.62 3.54 7.00
N ALA A 69 -5.82 3.13 7.36
CA ALA A 69 -6.78 4.07 7.92
C ALA A 69 -6.37 4.54 9.31
N GLU A 70 -5.82 3.66 10.11
CA GLU A 70 -5.42 4.02 11.48
C GLU A 70 -4.17 4.87 11.53
N THR A 71 -3.23 4.62 10.64
CA THR A 71 -1.95 5.31 10.67
C THR A 71 -1.83 6.41 9.64
N GLU A 72 -2.76 6.45 8.70
CA GLU A 72 -2.72 7.39 7.59
C GLU A 72 -1.49 7.17 6.69
N HIS A 73 -0.98 5.96 6.67
CA HIS A 73 0.10 5.61 5.75
C HIS A 73 -0.53 5.34 4.38
N PRO A 74 -0.16 6.11 3.36
CA PRO A 74 -0.96 6.13 2.13
C PRO A 74 -0.70 5.04 1.10
N ILE A 75 0.46 4.43 1.12
CA ILE A 75 0.85 3.55 0.02
C ILE A 75 1.08 2.11 0.46
N ILE A 76 0.50 1.17 -0.27
CA ILE A 76 0.83 -0.23 -0.07
C ILE A 76 1.37 -0.79 -1.37
N GLN A 77 2.10 -1.88 -1.26
CA GLN A 77 2.60 -2.62 -2.40
C GLN A 77 2.19 -4.06 -2.24
N SER A 78 1.90 -4.74 -3.34
CA SER A 78 1.62 -6.15 -3.26
C SER A 78 2.82 -6.89 -2.67
N TYR A 79 2.56 -7.80 -1.75
CA TYR A 79 3.63 -8.55 -1.12
C TYR A 79 3.50 -10.01 -1.51
N GLN A 80 3.04 -10.27 -2.70
CA GLN A 80 2.91 -11.62 -3.23
C GLN A 80 4.03 -11.86 -4.22
N PRO A 81 4.56 -13.07 -4.30
CA PRO A 81 5.62 -13.37 -5.25
C PRO A 81 5.19 -13.03 -6.67
N GLY A 82 6.06 -12.36 -7.40
CA GLY A 82 5.77 -12.02 -8.77
C GLY A 82 4.95 -10.77 -8.96
N GLU A 83 4.53 -10.12 -7.89
CA GLU A 83 3.74 -8.90 -7.97
C GLU A 83 4.48 -7.75 -7.32
N ALA A 84 4.40 -6.59 -7.93
CA ALA A 84 5.07 -5.42 -7.36
C ALA A 84 4.26 -4.15 -7.56
N TRP A 85 2.96 -4.29 -7.85
CA TRP A 85 2.14 -3.12 -8.07
C TRP A 85 1.93 -2.38 -6.75
N ARG A 86 1.65 -1.09 -6.86
CA ARG A 86 1.43 -0.24 -5.71
C ARG A 86 0.08 0.45 -5.81
N TYR A 87 -0.49 0.75 -4.66
CA TYR A 87 -1.81 1.37 -4.59
C TYR A 87 -1.76 2.52 -3.61
N CYS A 88 -2.39 3.63 -3.99
CA CYS A 88 -2.45 4.82 -3.15
C CYS A 88 -3.87 4.95 -2.62
N TYR A 89 -4.04 4.84 -1.31
CA TYR A 89 -5.36 4.93 -0.71
C TYR A 89 -5.99 6.32 -0.88
N PRO A 90 -5.28 7.41 -0.60
CA PRO A 90 -5.88 8.73 -0.79
C PRO A 90 -6.37 8.99 -2.20
N HIS A 91 -5.64 8.51 -3.21
CA HIS A 91 -6.06 8.71 -4.59
C HIS A 91 -6.97 7.60 -5.07
N ASP A 92 -7.07 6.52 -4.30
CA ASP A 92 -7.91 5.37 -4.62
C ASP A 92 -7.59 4.84 -6.03
N ARG A 93 -6.33 4.60 -6.29
CA ARG A 93 -5.92 4.04 -7.57
C ARG A 93 -4.55 3.41 -7.49
N ASN A 94 -4.28 2.54 -8.43
CA ASN A 94 -2.96 1.95 -8.54
C ASN A 94 -2.00 3.00 -9.05
N ILE A 95 -0.74 2.90 -8.65
CA ILE A 95 0.28 3.85 -9.09
C ILE A 95 0.98 3.27 -10.28
N PRO A 96 0.93 3.96 -11.42
CA PRO A 96 1.59 3.47 -12.63
C PRO A 96 3.11 3.40 -12.44
N ASP A 97 3.75 2.51 -13.18
CA ASP A 97 5.20 2.41 -13.09
C ASP A 97 5.88 3.74 -13.38
N ALA A 98 5.30 4.54 -14.24
CA ALA A 98 5.90 5.83 -14.58
C ALA A 98 5.92 6.79 -13.40
N ASP A 99 5.09 6.54 -12.38
CA ASP A 99 5.04 7.39 -11.20
C ASP A 99 6.00 6.96 -10.13
N ARG A 100 6.69 5.82 -10.30
CA ARG A 100 7.59 5.36 -9.28
C ARG A 100 8.84 6.17 -9.26
N PRO A 101 9.45 6.36 -8.10
CA PRO A 101 10.72 7.06 -8.03
C PRO A 101 11.79 6.24 -8.74
N ALA A 102 12.79 6.90 -9.19
CA ALA A 102 13.89 6.23 -9.82
C ALA A 102 14.49 5.27 -8.81
N ARG A 103 14.81 4.06 -9.21
CA ARG A 103 15.22 3.17 -8.30
C ARG A 103 16.50 3.12 -8.15
N SER A 104 16.86 2.84 -7.42
CA SER A 104 18.05 2.75 -7.16
C SER A 104 18.52 1.61 -6.81
#